data_b6abb0495f596e07826111585a51b719
#
_entry.id   b6abb0495f596e07826111585a51b719
#
_cell.length_a   1.000
_cell.length_b   1.000
_cell.length_c   1.000
_cell.angle_alpha   90.00
_cell.angle_beta   90.00
_cell.angle_gamma   90.00
#
_symmetry.space_group_name_H-M   'P 1'
#
loop_
_entity.id
_entity.type
_entity.pdbx_description
1 polymer ?
#
loop_
_entity_poly.entity_id
_entity_poly.type
_entity_poly.pdbx_seq_one_letter_code
_entity_poly.pdbx_strand_id
1 'polypeptide(L)'
;MEYGTMNTIAIKEFLQEKFQYVENLESFDTQALGYSIRIGHSRNDSVKVDFFYTEKFIFPIHHIDGINFADIREIAAMKIKAITQSEPRQKDFWDIYELTNIYTLKEMIRWSIKRDEWSINEKEIEAGFQRITEVKECIEGIDCYRGYAWELISLDLKKMAEKYFQIKSSEQEETTI
;
A
#
# COMPACT_ATOMS: atom_id res chain seq x y z
N MET A 1 -18.89 9.26 14.25
CA MET A 1 -17.51 8.77 14.33
C MET A 1 -16.61 9.98 14.32
N GLU A 2 -15.95 10.29 15.42
CA GLU A 2 -14.91 11.33 15.41
C GLU A 2 -13.72 10.74 14.66
N TYR A 3 -13.47 11.24 13.48
CA TYR A 3 -12.21 11.01 12.79
C TYR A 3 -11.11 11.63 13.65
N GLY A 4 -10.22 10.79 14.18
CA GLY A 4 -9.08 11.27 14.95
C GLY A 4 -8.25 12.20 14.08
N THR A 5 -8.24 13.47 14.41
CA THR A 5 -7.37 14.44 13.74
C THR A 5 -5.93 14.18 14.17
N MET A 6 -5.02 14.10 13.22
CA MET A 6 -3.59 14.00 13.50
C MET A 6 -3.15 15.28 14.23
N ASN A 7 -2.51 15.14 15.39
CA ASN A 7 -1.95 16.31 16.09
C ASN A 7 -0.68 16.80 15.38
N THR A 8 -0.87 17.55 14.33
CA THR A 8 0.20 18.06 13.45
C THR A 8 1.15 19.01 14.16
N ILE A 9 0.64 19.77 15.16
CA ILE A 9 1.47 20.71 15.95
C ILE A 9 2.49 19.92 16.78
N ALA A 10 2.02 18.91 17.54
CA ALA A 10 2.92 18.09 18.36
C ALA A 10 3.94 17.30 17.50
N ILE A 11 3.54 16.81 16.33
CA ILE A 11 4.45 16.15 15.40
C ILE A 11 5.52 17.14 14.91
N LYS A 12 5.12 18.34 14.52
CA LYS A 12 6.03 19.39 14.05
C LYS A 12 7.05 19.75 15.12
N GLU A 13 6.61 20.05 16.34
CA GLU A 13 7.47 20.37 17.48
C GLU A 13 8.45 19.23 17.79
N PHE A 14 7.98 18.00 17.83
CA PHE A 14 8.82 16.82 18.04
C PHE A 14 9.90 16.69 16.96
N LEU A 15 9.55 16.84 15.69
CA LEU A 15 10.48 16.70 14.59
C LEU A 15 11.55 17.80 14.60
N GLN A 16 11.18 19.06 14.92
CA GLN A 16 12.10 20.17 15.06
C GLN A 16 13.07 19.98 16.23
N GLU A 17 12.63 19.36 17.32
CA GLU A 17 13.48 19.08 18.47
C GLU A 17 14.48 17.95 18.19
N LYS A 18 14.08 16.91 17.45
CA LYS A 18 14.86 15.66 17.32
C LYS A 18 15.76 15.60 16.09
N PHE A 19 15.45 16.34 15.03
CA PHE A 19 16.19 16.25 13.78
C PHE A 19 16.79 17.60 13.39
N GLN A 20 18.04 17.57 12.90
CA GLN A 20 18.75 18.77 12.46
C GLN A 20 18.20 19.30 11.12
N TYR A 21 17.66 18.39 10.30
CA TYR A 21 17.06 18.72 9.02
C TYR A 21 15.64 18.16 8.95
N VAL A 22 14.69 19.04 8.69
CA VAL A 22 13.29 18.71 8.42
C VAL A 22 12.82 19.55 7.23
N GLU A 23 12.50 18.88 6.12
CA GLU A 23 12.04 19.55 4.91
C GLU A 23 10.54 19.90 4.99
N ASN A 24 10.16 21.04 4.42
CA ASN A 24 8.75 21.44 4.23
C ASN A 24 7.87 21.52 5.48
N LEU A 25 8.45 21.81 6.64
CA LEU A 25 7.69 22.01 7.88
C LEU A 25 6.58 23.06 7.78
N GLU A 26 6.70 24.02 6.87
CA GLU A 26 5.70 25.07 6.66
C GLU A 26 4.44 24.58 5.96
N SER A 27 4.53 23.46 5.21
CA SER A 27 3.42 22.86 4.48
C SER A 27 2.56 21.92 5.33
N PHE A 28 2.80 21.80 6.62
CA PHE A 28 1.97 21.04 7.54
C PHE A 28 0.60 21.72 7.69
N ASP A 29 -0.34 21.29 6.86
CA ASP A 29 -1.74 21.71 6.95
C ASP A 29 -2.48 20.85 7.97
N THR A 30 -3.23 21.52 8.85
CA THR A 30 -4.02 20.86 9.91
C THR A 30 -5.21 20.05 9.38
N GLN A 31 -5.55 20.19 8.11
CA GLN A 31 -6.68 19.50 7.47
C GLN A 31 -6.29 18.36 6.52
N ALA A 32 -4.99 18.18 6.25
CA ALA A 32 -4.55 17.13 5.35
C ALA A 32 -4.67 15.74 5.99
N LEU A 33 -5.09 14.76 5.19
CA LEU A 33 -5.17 13.35 5.61
C LEU A 33 -3.80 12.67 5.70
N GLY A 34 -2.73 13.34 5.26
CA GLY A 34 -1.38 12.85 5.33
C GLY A 34 -0.34 13.87 4.90
N TYR A 35 0.90 13.62 5.31
CA TYR A 35 2.08 14.45 5.04
C TYR A 35 3.25 13.59 4.60
N SER A 36 4.03 14.12 3.68
CA SER A 36 5.29 13.54 3.23
C SER A 36 6.39 14.54 3.49
N ILE A 37 7.37 14.16 4.31
CA ILE A 37 8.51 15.01 4.67
C ILE A 37 9.80 14.24 4.58
N ARG A 38 10.93 14.97 4.50
CA ARG A 38 12.25 14.39 4.68
C ARG A 38 12.84 14.85 5.99
N ILE A 39 13.41 13.92 6.75
CA ILE A 39 14.05 14.16 8.05
C ILE A 39 15.43 13.52 8.08
N GLY A 40 16.39 14.14 8.76
CA GLY A 40 17.74 13.62 8.87
C GLY A 40 18.74 14.61 9.47
N HIS A 41 20.01 14.43 9.09
CA HIS A 41 21.08 15.38 9.47
C HIS A 41 21.23 16.51 8.44
N SER A 42 20.98 16.23 7.16
CA SER A 42 21.04 17.19 6.06
C SER A 42 20.13 16.76 4.92
N ARG A 43 19.96 17.61 3.90
CA ARG A 43 19.20 17.30 2.70
C ARG A 43 19.68 16.02 1.99
N ASN A 44 21.01 15.82 1.96
CA ASN A 44 21.62 14.66 1.29
C ASN A 44 21.71 13.44 2.21
N ASP A 45 21.54 13.62 3.51
CA ASP A 45 21.50 12.58 4.53
C ASP A 45 20.15 12.65 5.24
N SER A 46 19.10 12.25 4.53
CA SER A 46 17.73 12.30 5.00
C SER A 46 16.90 11.16 4.42
N VAL A 47 15.91 10.75 5.18
CA VAL A 47 14.91 9.76 4.77
C VAL A 47 13.55 10.41 4.57
N LYS A 48 12.77 9.90 3.62
CA LYS A 48 11.39 10.29 3.44
C LYS A 48 10.52 9.56 4.46
N VAL A 49 9.68 10.32 5.15
CA VAL A 49 8.70 9.81 6.10
C VAL A 49 7.32 10.28 5.69
N ASP A 50 6.41 9.35 5.55
CA ASP A 50 5.01 9.62 5.24
C ASP A 50 4.17 9.41 6.51
N PHE A 51 3.46 10.45 6.94
CA PHE A 51 2.44 10.39 7.98
C PHE A 51 1.09 10.40 7.31
N PHE A 52 0.27 9.40 7.58
CA PHE A 52 -1.07 9.34 7.01
C PHE A 52 -2.05 8.66 7.97
N TYR A 53 -3.31 9.08 7.88
CA TYR A 53 -4.38 8.38 8.57
C TYR A 53 -4.62 7.03 7.90
N THR A 54 -4.78 5.99 8.69
CA THR A 54 -5.13 4.67 8.21
C THR A 54 -6.23 4.06 9.06
N GLU A 55 -7.02 3.18 8.47
CA GLU A 55 -7.97 2.35 9.20
C GLU A 55 -7.25 1.47 10.24
N LYS A 56 -8.01 1.00 11.22
CA LYS A 56 -7.47 0.09 12.23
C LYS A 56 -6.90 -1.14 11.57
N PHE A 57 -5.74 -1.57 12.04
CA PHE A 57 -5.13 -2.81 11.60
C PHE A 57 -6.00 -4.00 11.99
N ILE A 58 -6.18 -4.94 11.07
CA ILE A 58 -6.92 -6.20 11.28
C ILE A 58 -6.01 -7.31 11.79
N PHE A 59 -4.69 -7.11 11.74
CA PHE A 59 -3.67 -8.02 12.26
C PHE A 59 -2.90 -7.36 13.42
N PRO A 60 -2.29 -8.17 14.31
CA PRO A 60 -1.50 -7.66 15.42
C PRO A 60 -0.30 -6.83 14.95
N ILE A 61 0.04 -5.81 15.74
CA ILE A 61 1.28 -5.06 15.55
C ILE A 61 2.43 -5.85 16.19
N HIS A 62 3.55 -5.93 15.49
CA HIS A 62 4.78 -6.54 16.02
C HIS A 62 5.69 -5.48 16.62
N HIS A 63 6.13 -5.70 17.84
CA HIS A 63 7.06 -4.83 18.56
C HIS A 63 8.45 -5.43 18.49
N ILE A 64 9.38 -4.79 17.78
CA ILE A 64 10.76 -5.26 17.62
C ILE A 64 11.69 -4.06 17.87
N ASP A 65 12.61 -4.18 18.81
CA ASP A 65 13.61 -3.16 19.16
C ASP A 65 13.02 -1.75 19.38
N GLY A 66 11.85 -1.67 20.02
CA GLY A 66 11.18 -0.40 20.32
C GLY A 66 10.41 0.20 19.15
N ILE A 67 10.33 -0.47 18.00
CA ILE A 67 9.61 -0.05 16.80
C ILE A 67 8.36 -0.93 16.63
N ASN A 68 7.26 -0.29 16.24
CA ASN A 68 6.02 -0.95 15.89
C ASN A 68 5.99 -1.25 14.39
N PHE A 69 5.95 -2.53 14.05
CA PHE A 69 5.83 -2.99 12.66
C PHE A 69 4.42 -3.48 12.36
N ALA A 70 3.91 -3.13 11.20
CA ALA A 70 2.71 -3.75 10.67
C ALA A 70 3.00 -5.23 10.33
N ASP A 71 2.04 -6.11 10.60
CA ASP A 71 2.10 -7.49 10.12
C ASP A 71 2.17 -7.51 8.59
N ILE A 72 2.92 -8.45 8.02
CA ILE A 72 3.09 -8.55 6.57
C ILE A 72 1.76 -8.77 5.83
N ARG A 73 0.76 -9.40 6.48
CA ARG A 73 -0.60 -9.56 5.95
C ARG A 73 -1.35 -8.23 5.89
N GLU A 74 -1.10 -7.35 6.85
CA GLU A 74 -1.62 -5.98 6.83
C GLU A 74 -1.06 -5.20 5.65
N ILE A 75 0.25 -5.32 5.42
CA ILE A 75 0.92 -4.72 4.26
C ILE A 75 0.33 -5.28 2.96
N ALA A 76 0.12 -6.59 2.86
CA ALA A 76 -0.50 -7.22 1.70
C ALA A 76 -1.90 -6.65 1.41
N ALA A 77 -2.73 -6.51 2.44
CA ALA A 77 -4.06 -5.90 2.32
C ALA A 77 -3.99 -4.45 1.80
N MET A 78 -3.04 -3.66 2.34
CA MET A 78 -2.83 -2.27 1.91
C MET A 78 -2.34 -2.18 0.46
N LYS A 79 -1.51 -3.11 -0.01
CA LYS A 79 -1.01 -3.14 -1.39
C LYS A 79 -2.11 -3.50 -2.40
N ILE A 80 -3.00 -4.45 -2.06
CA ILE A 80 -4.20 -4.73 -2.87
C ILE A 80 -5.10 -3.49 -2.96
N LYS A 81 -5.32 -2.77 -1.85
CA LYS A 81 -6.07 -1.52 -1.89
C LYS A 81 -5.38 -0.46 -2.75
N ALA A 82 -4.07 -0.34 -2.70
CA ALA A 82 -3.33 0.69 -3.44
C ALA A 82 -3.52 0.60 -4.96
N ILE A 83 -3.67 -0.61 -5.52
CA ILE A 83 -3.90 -0.78 -6.95
C ILE A 83 -5.32 -0.44 -7.41
N THR A 84 -6.27 -0.24 -6.50
CA THR A 84 -7.65 0.19 -6.85
C THR A 84 -7.76 1.69 -7.08
N GLN A 85 -6.73 2.46 -6.74
CA GLN A 85 -6.70 3.91 -6.95
C GLN A 85 -6.65 4.25 -8.44
N SER A 86 -7.00 5.49 -8.78
CA SER A 86 -7.06 5.97 -10.18
C SER A 86 -5.71 5.90 -10.91
N GLU A 87 -4.62 6.07 -10.18
CA GLU A 87 -3.25 6.02 -10.72
C GLU A 87 -2.43 4.99 -9.94
N PRO A 88 -2.59 3.69 -10.24
CA PRO A 88 -1.84 2.64 -9.57
C PRO A 88 -0.36 2.75 -9.93
N ARG A 89 0.50 2.51 -8.94
CA ARG A 89 1.95 2.65 -9.11
C ARG A 89 2.59 1.28 -9.35
N GLN A 90 3.57 1.24 -10.24
CA GLN A 90 4.35 0.05 -10.55
C GLN A 90 4.85 -0.68 -9.29
N LYS A 91 5.39 0.05 -8.32
CA LYS A 91 5.91 -0.51 -7.07
C LYS A 91 4.87 -1.26 -6.24
N ASP A 92 3.60 -0.88 -6.28
CA ASP A 92 2.57 -1.57 -5.51
C ASP A 92 2.27 -2.96 -6.11
N PHE A 93 2.36 -3.10 -7.45
CA PHE A 93 2.29 -4.42 -8.11
C PHE A 93 3.54 -5.27 -7.85
N TRP A 94 4.74 -4.66 -7.78
CA TRP A 94 5.96 -5.36 -7.39
C TRP A 94 5.84 -5.96 -5.99
N ASP A 95 5.35 -5.17 -5.04
CA ASP A 95 5.15 -5.63 -3.67
C ASP A 95 4.12 -6.78 -3.61
N ILE A 96 3.02 -6.68 -4.38
CA ILE A 96 2.03 -7.78 -4.49
C ILE A 96 2.70 -9.03 -5.06
N TYR A 97 3.49 -8.90 -6.12
CA TYR A 97 4.18 -10.04 -6.73
C TYR A 97 5.13 -10.74 -5.75
N GLU A 98 5.94 -9.98 -5.02
CA GLU A 98 6.78 -10.54 -3.96
C GLU A 98 5.97 -11.27 -2.88
N LEU A 99 4.84 -10.71 -2.49
CA LEU A 99 3.95 -11.32 -1.50
C LEU A 99 3.27 -12.61 -2.00
N THR A 100 3.16 -12.83 -3.31
CA THR A 100 2.65 -14.12 -3.85
C THR A 100 3.57 -15.30 -3.57
N ASN A 101 4.82 -15.08 -3.18
CA ASN A 101 5.71 -16.13 -2.71
C ASN A 101 5.33 -16.68 -1.32
N ILE A 102 4.51 -15.93 -0.56
CA ILE A 102 4.16 -16.25 0.82
C ILE A 102 2.66 -16.54 0.94
N TYR A 103 1.84 -15.78 0.23
CA TYR A 103 0.38 -15.81 0.32
C TYR A 103 -0.28 -15.95 -1.05
N THR A 104 -1.43 -16.59 -1.08
CA THR A 104 -2.23 -16.63 -2.31
C THR A 104 -2.90 -15.28 -2.58
N LEU A 105 -3.15 -14.98 -3.84
CA LEU A 105 -3.88 -13.77 -4.23
C LEU A 105 -5.28 -13.71 -3.56
N LYS A 106 -5.95 -14.86 -3.43
CA LYS A 106 -7.23 -15.00 -2.73
C LYS A 106 -7.17 -14.52 -1.27
N GLU A 107 -6.12 -14.89 -0.54
CA GLU A 107 -5.94 -14.46 0.85
C GLU A 107 -5.74 -12.95 0.93
N MET A 108 -4.85 -12.41 0.12
CA MET A 108 -4.54 -10.98 0.09
C MET A 108 -5.78 -10.14 -0.26
N ILE A 109 -6.58 -10.56 -1.23
CA ILE A 109 -7.84 -9.90 -1.61
C ILE A 109 -8.83 -9.94 -0.43
N ARG A 110 -9.00 -11.09 0.23
CA ARG A 110 -9.88 -11.21 1.40
C ARG A 110 -9.46 -10.28 2.54
N TRP A 111 -8.17 -10.17 2.80
CA TRP A 111 -7.67 -9.27 3.84
C TRP A 111 -7.90 -7.80 3.48
N SER A 112 -7.72 -7.43 2.24
CA SER A 112 -7.99 -6.08 1.77
C SER A 112 -9.46 -5.68 1.96
N ILE A 113 -10.39 -6.53 1.53
CA ILE A 113 -11.83 -6.30 1.70
C ILE A 113 -12.20 -6.26 3.18
N LYS A 114 -11.69 -7.19 4.01
CA LYS A 114 -11.94 -7.20 5.45
C LYS A 114 -11.43 -5.95 6.15
N ARG A 115 -10.30 -5.40 5.69
CA ARG A 115 -9.69 -4.19 6.27
C ARG A 115 -10.49 -2.94 5.95
N ASP A 116 -11.14 -2.92 4.80
CA ASP A 116 -11.76 -1.69 4.24
C ASP A 116 -13.07 -2.03 3.50
N GLU A 117 -13.95 -2.76 4.21
CA GLU A 117 -15.20 -3.30 3.64
C GLU A 117 -16.17 -2.24 3.11
N TRP A 118 -16.02 -0.98 3.54
CA TRP A 118 -16.87 0.12 3.12
C TRP A 118 -16.39 0.84 1.85
N SER A 119 -15.11 0.73 1.51
CA SER A 119 -14.50 1.49 0.43
C SER A 119 -13.88 0.63 -0.67
N ILE A 120 -13.91 -0.69 -0.55
CA ILE A 120 -13.31 -1.58 -1.53
C ILE A 120 -14.13 -2.86 -1.70
N ASN A 121 -14.29 -3.28 -2.94
CA ASN A 121 -14.94 -4.54 -3.31
C ASN A 121 -14.14 -5.27 -4.39
N GLU A 122 -14.52 -6.51 -4.68
CA GLU A 122 -13.81 -7.35 -5.64
C GLU A 122 -13.78 -6.80 -7.06
N LYS A 123 -14.86 -6.11 -7.50
CA LYS A 123 -14.90 -5.51 -8.85
C LYS A 123 -13.88 -4.39 -9.00
N GLU A 124 -13.69 -3.59 -7.95
CA GLU A 124 -12.67 -2.54 -7.92
C GLU A 124 -11.27 -3.13 -7.92
N ILE A 125 -11.04 -4.23 -7.21
CA ILE A 125 -9.77 -4.94 -7.20
C ILE A 125 -9.49 -5.55 -8.58
N GLU A 126 -10.47 -6.20 -9.20
CA GLU A 126 -10.36 -6.73 -10.56
C GLU A 126 -10.00 -5.63 -11.56
N ALA A 127 -10.71 -4.50 -11.52
CA ALA A 127 -10.40 -3.34 -12.35
C ALA A 127 -8.98 -2.80 -12.07
N GLY A 128 -8.51 -2.85 -10.82
CA GLY A 128 -7.15 -2.51 -10.44
C GLY A 128 -6.11 -3.38 -11.15
N PHE A 129 -6.31 -4.70 -11.15
CA PHE A 129 -5.43 -5.63 -11.87
C PHE A 129 -5.49 -5.47 -13.39
N GLN A 130 -6.66 -5.16 -13.96
CA GLN A 130 -6.79 -4.91 -15.40
C GLN A 130 -5.95 -3.71 -15.86
N ARG A 131 -5.81 -2.69 -15.01
CA ARG A 131 -4.99 -1.50 -15.30
C ARG A 131 -3.47 -1.73 -15.21
N ILE A 132 -3.00 -2.91 -14.87
CA ILE A 132 -1.55 -3.21 -14.76
C ILE A 132 -0.79 -2.88 -16.05
N THR A 133 -1.43 -3.02 -17.21
CA THR A 133 -0.85 -2.70 -18.52
C THR A 133 -0.78 -1.20 -18.82
N GLU A 134 -1.49 -0.38 -18.06
CA GLU A 134 -1.54 1.08 -18.21
C GLU A 134 -0.54 1.78 -17.29
N VAL A 135 0.07 1.02 -16.37
CA VAL A 135 1.01 1.56 -15.38
C VAL A 135 2.26 2.06 -16.07
N LYS A 136 2.53 3.35 -15.93
CA LYS A 136 3.75 3.97 -16.44
C LYS A 136 4.96 3.43 -15.69
N GLU A 137 6.04 3.19 -16.43
CA GLU A 137 7.32 2.86 -15.80
C GLU A 137 7.71 3.92 -14.77
N CYS A 138 8.18 3.45 -13.62
CA CYS A 138 8.70 4.34 -12.60
C CYS A 138 10.01 4.94 -13.12
N ILE A 139 10.06 6.27 -13.28
CA ILE A 139 11.27 6.99 -13.74
C ILE A 139 12.42 6.86 -12.71
N GLU A 140 12.08 6.72 -11.44
CA GLU A 140 13.02 6.36 -10.38
C GLU A 140 13.08 4.82 -10.34
N GLY A 141 14.15 4.24 -10.85
CA GLY A 141 14.33 2.81 -10.97
C GLY A 141 13.96 2.06 -9.70
N ILE A 142 13.16 1.01 -9.85
CA ILE A 142 12.87 0.08 -8.76
C ILE A 142 14.02 -0.91 -8.72
N ASP A 143 14.75 -0.94 -7.61
CA ASP A 143 15.78 -1.95 -7.37
C ASP A 143 15.13 -3.27 -6.98
N CYS A 144 14.98 -4.16 -7.96
CA CYS A 144 14.53 -5.52 -7.69
C CYS A 144 15.72 -6.41 -7.34
N TYR A 145 15.89 -6.73 -6.06
CA TYR A 145 16.96 -7.62 -5.59
C TYR A 145 16.93 -9.02 -6.21
N ARG A 146 15.79 -9.46 -6.76
CA ARG A 146 15.65 -10.76 -7.44
C ARG A 146 15.86 -10.67 -8.93
N GLY A 147 16.07 -9.47 -9.49
CA GLY A 147 16.34 -9.26 -10.90
C GLY A 147 15.17 -9.56 -11.85
N TYR A 148 13.93 -9.56 -11.36
CA TYR A 148 12.75 -9.74 -12.22
C TYR A 148 12.50 -8.51 -13.08
N ALA A 149 12.17 -8.72 -14.35
CA ALA A 149 11.73 -7.67 -15.24
C ALA A 149 10.25 -7.35 -15.03
N TRP A 150 9.88 -6.09 -15.20
CA TRP A 150 8.49 -5.61 -15.06
C TRP A 150 7.53 -6.36 -15.98
N GLU A 151 7.96 -6.65 -17.20
CA GLU A 151 7.16 -7.37 -18.19
C GLU A 151 6.74 -8.76 -17.71
N LEU A 152 7.63 -9.46 -17.01
CA LEU A 152 7.32 -10.78 -16.44
C LEU A 152 6.34 -10.64 -15.27
N ILE A 153 6.60 -9.71 -14.36
CA ILE A 153 5.75 -9.47 -13.19
C ILE A 153 4.35 -9.08 -13.61
N SER A 154 4.22 -8.14 -14.54
CA SER A 154 2.93 -7.67 -15.02
C SER A 154 2.13 -8.78 -15.71
N LEU A 155 2.80 -9.62 -16.51
CA LEU A 155 2.16 -10.75 -17.18
C LEU A 155 1.69 -11.82 -16.20
N ASP A 156 2.53 -12.18 -15.22
CA ASP A 156 2.21 -13.21 -14.24
C ASP A 156 1.08 -12.77 -13.29
N LEU A 157 1.14 -11.53 -12.78
CA LEU A 157 0.08 -10.98 -11.94
C LEU A 157 -1.25 -10.91 -12.69
N LYS A 158 -1.23 -10.50 -13.95
CA LYS A 158 -2.42 -10.47 -14.80
C LYS A 158 -3.03 -11.86 -14.93
N LYS A 159 -2.23 -12.89 -15.25
CA LYS A 159 -2.70 -14.28 -15.34
C LYS A 159 -3.26 -14.80 -14.01
N MET A 160 -2.59 -14.47 -12.88
CA MET A 160 -3.06 -14.87 -11.56
C MET A 160 -4.42 -14.24 -11.23
N ALA A 161 -4.60 -12.96 -11.55
CA ALA A 161 -5.86 -12.26 -11.34
C ALA A 161 -6.97 -12.81 -12.25
N GLU A 162 -6.73 -12.97 -13.55
CA GLU A 162 -7.68 -13.56 -14.49
C GLU A 162 -8.16 -14.94 -14.02
N LYS A 163 -7.22 -15.80 -13.62
CA LYS A 163 -7.57 -17.11 -13.08
C LYS A 163 -8.44 -17.04 -11.82
N TYR A 164 -8.11 -16.13 -10.89
CA TYR A 164 -8.89 -15.98 -9.66
C TYR A 164 -10.33 -15.53 -9.94
N PHE A 165 -10.51 -14.49 -10.76
CA PHE A 165 -11.82 -13.92 -11.04
C PHE A 165 -12.67 -14.82 -11.95
N GLN A 166 -12.08 -15.56 -12.89
CA GLN A 166 -12.79 -16.54 -13.71
C GLN A 166 -13.34 -17.71 -12.89
N ILE A 167 -12.54 -18.30 -12.00
CA ILE A 167 -12.98 -19.37 -11.12
C ILE A 167 -14.16 -18.91 -10.26
N LYS A 168 -14.09 -17.71 -9.74
CA LYS A 168 -15.12 -17.18 -8.88
C LYS A 168 -16.44 -16.88 -9.61
N SER A 169 -16.38 -16.43 -10.84
CA SER A 169 -17.57 -16.23 -11.68
C SER A 169 -18.30 -17.55 -11.92
N SER A 170 -17.55 -18.63 -12.20
CA SER A 170 -18.16 -19.96 -12.39
C SER A 170 -18.78 -20.54 -11.10
N GLU A 171 -18.14 -20.33 -9.94
CA GLU A 171 -18.70 -20.75 -8.65
C GLU A 171 -20.01 -20.02 -8.29
N GLN A 172 -20.16 -18.76 -8.70
CA GLN A 172 -21.39 -17.99 -8.48
C GLN A 172 -22.55 -18.44 -9.37
N GLU A 173 -22.27 -18.83 -10.60
CA GLU A 173 -23.27 -19.35 -11.54
C GLU A 173 -23.83 -20.70 -11.06
N GLU A 174 -22.98 -21.60 -10.55
CA GLU A 174 -23.40 -22.90 -10.01
C GLU A 174 -24.27 -22.79 -8.73
N THR A 175 -24.09 -21.73 -7.94
CA THR A 175 -24.80 -21.53 -6.67
C THR A 175 -26.19 -20.90 -6.89
N THR A 176 -26.49 -20.39 -8.09
CA THR A 176 -27.74 -19.67 -8.42
C THR A 176 -28.79 -20.59 -9.10
N ILE A 177 -28.46 -21.86 -9.31
CA ILE A 177 -29.36 -22.93 -9.85
C ILE A 177 -29.90 -23.75 -8.68
#